data_9bc8a437d3fade51bd21ea9deaa788cf
#
_entry.id   9bc8a437d3fade51bd21ea9deaa788cf
#
_cell.length_a   1.000
_cell.length_b   1.000
_cell.length_c   1.000
_cell.angle_alpha   90.00
_cell.angle_beta   90.00
_cell.angle_gamma   90.00
#
_symmetry.space_group_name_H-M   'P 1'
#
loop_
_entity.id
_entity.type
_entity.pdbx_description
1 polymer ?
#
loop_
_entity_poly.entity_id
_entity_poly.type
_entity_poly.pdbx_seq_one_letter_code
_entity_poly.pdbx_strand_id
1 'polypeptide(L)'
;MTGLIDDFLPALMDPARPVPAGLQDGQGRPAGRRFNVYRNNVTTSLIAALEQGFPAVARLLGAQNFAGLARAFVQANPPASRLMMHYGAGFPEFLEHTAARAQMGYLGDVARLELALRRSYHAADAAPLDPATLGDIPPARLDATTFTLAPAVELIRSPWPLHAIWTYALVPDSPKPAPQAQDVLITRPGFDPVAQPLPPGGAAFVAALIAGASLGAAHDAALAEAAGFDPSTILGLLIAGGALTGLKDETTP
;
A
#
# COMPACT_ATOMS: atom_id res chain seq x y z
N MET A 1 15.17 26.64 26.17
CA MET A 1 14.38 26.57 24.92
C MET A 1 14.04 25.13 24.46
N THR A 2 14.76 24.11 24.92
CA THR A 2 14.54 22.71 24.57
C THR A 2 13.15 22.20 25.00
N GLY A 3 12.70 22.50 26.21
CA GLY A 3 11.42 22.00 26.74
C GLY A 3 10.15 22.45 26.01
N LEU A 4 10.16 23.64 25.37
CA LEU A 4 8.97 24.12 24.64
C LEU A 4 8.69 23.31 23.36
N ILE A 5 9.74 22.85 22.66
CA ILE A 5 9.64 22.04 21.45
C ILE A 5 9.21 20.62 21.83
N ASP A 6 9.74 20.08 22.92
CA ASP A 6 9.44 18.72 23.38
C ASP A 6 7.99 18.58 23.86
N ASP A 7 7.40 19.65 24.45
CA ASP A 7 6.00 19.67 24.88
C ASP A 7 5.02 20.05 23.76
N PHE A 8 5.49 20.69 22.68
CA PHE A 8 4.63 21.24 21.64
C PHE A 8 3.90 20.15 20.85
N LEU A 9 4.63 19.18 20.30
CA LEU A 9 4.05 18.11 19.49
C LEU A 9 3.10 17.21 20.31
N PRO A 10 3.46 16.74 21.51
CA PRO A 10 2.53 15.98 22.33
C PRO A 10 1.25 16.75 22.68
N ALA A 11 1.38 18.06 23.00
CA ALA A 11 0.20 18.89 23.29
C ALA A 11 -0.63 19.19 22.04
N LEU A 12 -0.01 19.23 20.87
CA LEU A 12 -0.70 19.40 19.59
C LEU A 12 -1.56 18.20 19.23
N MET A 13 -1.06 16.99 19.50
CA MET A 13 -1.73 15.72 19.12
C MET A 13 -2.75 15.26 20.16
N ASP A 14 -2.59 15.63 21.42
CA ASP A 14 -3.48 15.22 22.52
C ASP A 14 -4.30 16.42 23.04
N PRO A 15 -5.63 16.44 22.77
CA PRO A 15 -6.49 17.53 23.24
C PRO A 15 -6.63 17.61 24.77
N ALA A 16 -6.32 16.53 25.50
CA ALA A 16 -6.34 16.53 26.97
C ALA A 16 -5.14 17.24 27.58
N ARG A 17 -4.04 17.42 26.82
CA ARG A 17 -2.87 18.12 27.30
C ARG A 17 -3.07 19.63 27.31
N PRO A 18 -2.56 20.32 28.34
CA PRO A 18 -2.60 21.78 28.39
C PRO A 18 -1.81 22.39 27.24
N VAL A 19 -2.12 23.62 26.92
CA VAL A 19 -1.31 24.44 25.99
C VAL A 19 0.09 24.62 26.60
N PRO A 20 1.18 24.37 25.85
CA PRO A 20 2.52 24.53 26.38
C PRO A 20 2.76 25.92 26.99
N ALA A 21 3.35 25.95 28.18
CA ALA A 21 3.68 27.17 28.87
C ALA A 21 4.67 28.00 28.04
N GLY A 22 4.48 29.33 28.02
CA GLY A 22 5.34 30.24 27.27
C GLY A 22 4.89 30.54 25.84
N LEU A 23 3.87 29.84 25.31
CA LEU A 23 3.25 30.24 24.04
C LEU A 23 2.41 31.52 24.23
N GLN A 24 2.81 32.57 23.53
CA GLN A 24 2.14 33.87 23.57
C GLN A 24 1.57 34.24 22.20
N ASP A 25 0.49 35.04 22.20
CA ASP A 25 -0.01 35.70 21.01
C ASP A 25 0.86 36.94 20.67
N GLY A 26 0.58 37.60 19.54
CA GLY A 26 1.34 38.79 19.13
C GLY A 26 1.23 39.98 20.09
N GLN A 27 0.48 39.88 21.21
CA GLN A 27 0.29 40.89 22.23
C GLN A 27 0.84 40.45 23.60
N GLY A 28 1.62 39.37 23.65
CA GLY A 28 2.21 38.85 24.89
C GLY A 28 1.24 38.08 25.82
N ARG A 29 0.00 37.81 25.38
CA ARG A 29 -0.99 37.05 26.15
C ARG A 29 -0.88 35.53 25.87
N PRO A 30 -1.28 34.65 26.78
CA PRO A 30 -1.29 33.20 26.52
C PRO A 30 -2.04 32.85 25.21
N ALA A 31 -1.39 32.08 24.33
CA ALA A 31 -1.88 31.75 22.99
C ALA A 31 -2.95 30.62 22.94
N GLY A 32 -3.59 30.27 24.06
CA GLY A 32 -4.47 29.12 24.19
C GLY A 32 -5.53 28.96 23.10
N ARG A 33 -6.25 30.04 22.76
CA ARG A 33 -7.26 29.99 21.70
C ARG A 33 -6.65 29.71 20.32
N ARG A 34 -5.53 30.37 19.99
CA ARG A 34 -4.84 30.18 18.70
C ARG A 34 -4.22 28.78 18.61
N PHE A 35 -3.65 28.28 19.70
CA PHE A 35 -3.13 26.91 19.74
C PHE A 35 -4.22 25.87 19.52
N ASN A 36 -5.39 26.03 20.11
CA ASN A 36 -6.52 25.11 19.90
C ASN A 36 -7.03 25.14 18.45
N VAL A 37 -7.06 26.30 17.80
CA VAL A 37 -7.37 26.41 16.37
C VAL A 37 -6.32 25.64 15.55
N TYR A 38 -5.04 25.85 15.85
CA TYR A 38 -3.94 25.14 15.17
C TYR A 38 -4.01 23.62 15.38
N ARG A 39 -4.25 23.17 16.61
CA ARG A 39 -4.50 21.75 16.94
C ARG A 39 -5.61 21.14 16.10
N ASN A 40 -6.74 21.83 16.02
CA ASN A 40 -7.87 21.37 15.22
C ASN A 40 -7.54 21.30 13.73
N ASN A 41 -6.85 22.31 13.21
CA ASN A 41 -6.44 22.34 11.80
C ASN A 41 -5.50 21.17 11.47
N VAL A 42 -4.50 20.91 12.32
CA VAL A 42 -3.57 19.77 12.10
C VAL A 42 -4.32 18.44 12.12
N THR A 43 -5.18 18.22 13.12
CA THR A 43 -5.99 16.99 13.20
C THR A 43 -6.87 16.84 11.97
N THR A 44 -7.57 17.88 11.55
CA THR A 44 -8.42 17.86 10.35
C THR A 44 -7.61 17.57 9.08
N SER A 45 -6.43 18.20 8.94
CA SER A 45 -5.55 17.95 7.79
C SER A 45 -5.04 16.52 7.73
N LEU A 46 -4.72 15.91 8.88
CA LEU A 46 -4.29 14.52 8.96
C LEU A 46 -5.43 13.55 8.61
N ILE A 47 -6.66 13.83 9.07
CA ILE A 47 -7.85 13.04 8.70
C ILE A 47 -8.10 13.14 7.19
N ALA A 48 -8.02 14.34 6.61
CA ALA A 48 -8.16 14.55 5.18
C ALA A 48 -7.06 13.82 4.37
N ALA A 49 -5.83 13.81 4.87
CA ALA A 49 -4.73 13.06 4.25
C ALA A 49 -4.99 11.54 4.27
N LEU A 50 -5.57 11.01 5.36
CA LEU A 50 -5.99 9.60 5.40
C LEU A 50 -7.12 9.32 4.41
N GLU A 51 -8.12 10.20 4.31
CA GLU A 51 -9.23 10.05 3.36
C GLU A 51 -8.75 10.05 1.91
N GLN A 52 -7.81 10.93 1.57
CA GLN A 52 -7.16 10.93 0.25
C GLN A 52 -6.31 9.69 0.01
N GLY A 53 -5.64 9.20 1.04
CA GLY A 53 -4.76 8.05 0.95
C GLY A 53 -5.48 6.70 0.93
N PHE A 54 -6.75 6.65 1.41
CA PHE A 54 -7.55 5.44 1.55
C PHE A 54 -9.00 5.65 1.07
N PRO A 55 -9.20 6.05 -0.19
CA PRO A 55 -10.51 6.41 -0.72
C PRO A 55 -11.50 5.24 -0.78
N ALA A 56 -11.05 4.00 -1.05
CA ALA A 56 -11.93 2.82 -1.04
C ALA A 56 -12.37 2.50 0.38
N VAL A 57 -11.46 2.52 1.35
CA VAL A 57 -11.80 2.34 2.78
C VAL A 57 -12.80 3.42 3.24
N ALA A 58 -12.59 4.68 2.84
CA ALA A 58 -13.51 5.77 3.19
C ALA A 58 -14.92 5.55 2.64
N ARG A 59 -15.04 5.09 1.38
CA ARG A 59 -16.34 4.77 0.77
C ARG A 59 -17.02 3.55 1.40
N LEU A 60 -16.27 2.50 1.72
CA LEU A 60 -16.79 1.28 2.34
C LEU A 60 -17.33 1.54 3.75
N LEU A 61 -16.68 2.39 4.52
CA LEU A 61 -17.10 2.77 5.87
C LEU A 61 -18.19 3.85 5.89
N GLY A 62 -18.23 4.69 4.87
CA GLY A 62 -18.99 5.93 4.85
C GLY A 62 -18.32 7.04 5.69
N ALA A 63 -18.63 8.28 5.34
CA ALA A 63 -17.91 9.46 5.85
C ALA A 63 -17.86 9.56 7.38
N GLN A 64 -18.96 9.26 8.07
CA GLN A 64 -19.03 9.39 9.52
C GLN A 64 -18.16 8.36 10.25
N ASN A 65 -18.23 7.08 9.86
CA ASN A 65 -17.44 6.00 10.46
C ASN A 65 -15.95 6.18 10.15
N PHE A 66 -15.63 6.53 8.90
CA PHE A 66 -14.25 6.82 8.51
C PHE A 66 -13.65 7.96 9.34
N ALA A 67 -14.35 9.09 9.46
CA ALA A 67 -13.87 10.23 10.23
C ALA A 67 -13.64 9.87 11.72
N GLY A 68 -14.49 9.03 12.30
CA GLY A 68 -14.31 8.52 13.67
C GLY A 68 -13.05 7.67 13.82
N LEU A 69 -12.86 6.69 12.93
CA LEU A 69 -11.69 5.81 12.92
C LEU A 69 -10.40 6.57 12.60
N ALA A 70 -10.43 7.46 11.60
CA ALA A 70 -9.29 8.28 11.24
C ALA A 70 -8.86 9.20 12.39
N ARG A 71 -9.81 9.79 13.12
CA ARG A 71 -9.50 10.59 14.33
C ARG A 71 -8.82 9.74 15.41
N ALA A 72 -9.33 8.54 15.68
CA ALA A 72 -8.73 7.64 16.66
C ALA A 72 -7.31 7.21 16.24
N PHE A 73 -7.12 6.92 14.93
CA PHE A 73 -5.79 6.62 14.39
C PHE A 73 -4.82 7.79 14.53
N VAL A 74 -5.23 9.00 14.16
CA VAL A 74 -4.41 10.23 14.25
C VAL A 74 -3.96 10.47 15.69
N GLN A 75 -4.83 10.25 16.68
CA GLN A 75 -4.49 10.42 18.09
C GLN A 75 -3.47 9.38 18.58
N ALA A 76 -3.58 8.13 18.12
CA ALA A 76 -2.69 7.04 18.51
C ALA A 76 -1.36 7.02 17.71
N ASN A 77 -1.36 7.60 16.50
CA ASN A 77 -0.24 7.51 15.54
C ASN A 77 0.11 8.90 14.99
N PRO A 78 0.75 9.77 15.79
CA PRO A 78 1.20 11.06 15.31
C PRO A 78 2.23 10.90 14.18
N PRO A 79 2.32 11.85 13.24
CA PRO A 79 3.30 11.78 12.17
C PRO A 79 4.73 11.68 12.70
N ALA A 80 5.44 10.63 12.30
CA ALA A 80 6.86 10.44 12.63
C ALA A 80 7.80 11.10 11.61
N SER A 81 7.27 11.54 10.46
CA SER A 81 8.01 12.15 9.36
C SER A 81 7.27 13.38 8.83
N ARG A 82 8.03 14.31 8.24
CA ARG A 82 7.48 15.45 7.50
C ARG A 82 6.92 15.04 6.11
N LEU A 83 7.26 13.85 5.64
CA LEU A 83 6.82 13.34 4.35
C LEU A 83 5.41 12.74 4.50
N MET A 84 4.40 13.53 4.19
CA MET A 84 2.99 13.15 4.31
C MET A 84 2.60 11.96 3.43
N MET A 85 3.35 11.69 2.35
CA MET A 85 3.17 10.51 1.50
C MET A 85 3.31 9.18 2.26
N HIS A 86 4.02 9.16 3.39
CA HIS A 86 4.17 7.97 4.24
C HIS A 86 3.16 7.92 5.40
N TYR A 87 2.36 8.99 5.59
CA TYR A 87 1.39 9.00 6.67
C TYR A 87 0.29 7.95 6.43
N GLY A 88 -0.09 7.25 7.49
CA GLY A 88 -1.07 6.17 7.43
C GLY A 88 -0.47 4.79 7.14
N ALA A 89 0.86 4.62 7.15
CA ALA A 89 1.50 3.30 6.95
C ALA A 89 0.98 2.22 7.92
N GLY A 90 0.67 2.57 9.17
CA GLY A 90 0.07 1.64 10.17
C GLY A 90 -1.47 1.61 10.17
N PHE A 91 -2.13 2.28 9.21
CA PHE A 91 -3.59 2.31 9.17
C PHE A 91 -4.22 0.95 8.85
N PRO A 92 -3.65 0.10 7.97
CA PRO A 92 -4.17 -1.26 7.75
C PRO A 92 -4.25 -2.09 9.02
N GLU A 93 -3.17 -2.15 9.81
CA GLU A 93 -3.09 -2.90 11.07
C GLU A 93 -4.06 -2.33 12.11
N PHE A 94 -4.17 -1.01 12.19
CA PHE A 94 -5.16 -0.34 13.05
C PHE A 94 -6.59 -0.76 12.68
N LEU A 95 -6.93 -0.79 11.40
CA LEU A 95 -8.24 -1.20 10.92
C LEU A 95 -8.54 -2.66 11.26
N GLU A 96 -7.57 -3.57 11.17
CA GLU A 96 -7.75 -4.99 11.52
C GLU A 96 -8.18 -5.16 12.98
N HIS A 97 -7.52 -4.45 13.89
CA HIS A 97 -7.89 -4.51 15.32
C HIS A 97 -9.28 -3.95 15.59
N THR A 98 -9.71 -2.96 14.80
CA THR A 98 -11.02 -2.32 14.97
C THR A 98 -12.12 -3.03 14.18
N ALA A 99 -11.83 -3.42 12.95
CA ALA A 99 -12.76 -4.07 12.03
C ALA A 99 -13.10 -5.51 12.44
N ALA A 100 -12.22 -6.21 13.15
CA ALA A 100 -12.53 -7.54 13.70
C ALA A 100 -13.77 -7.51 14.59
N ARG A 101 -13.99 -6.41 15.32
CA ARG A 101 -15.21 -6.21 16.13
C ARG A 101 -16.46 -5.97 15.28
N ALA A 102 -16.30 -5.38 14.09
CA ALA A 102 -17.38 -5.04 13.17
C ALA A 102 -17.66 -6.12 12.11
N GLN A 103 -16.93 -7.24 12.12
CA GLN A 103 -17.01 -8.32 11.11
C GLN A 103 -16.67 -7.89 9.67
N MET A 104 -15.90 -6.81 9.51
CA MET A 104 -15.43 -6.31 8.22
C MET A 104 -13.91 -6.55 8.05
N GLY A 105 -13.51 -7.82 8.14
CA GLY A 105 -12.09 -8.23 8.15
C GLY A 105 -11.30 -7.84 6.89
N TYR A 106 -11.99 -7.56 5.78
CA TYR A 106 -11.36 -7.15 4.52
C TYR A 106 -10.81 -5.72 4.51
N LEU A 107 -11.22 -4.85 5.45
CA LEU A 107 -10.81 -3.43 5.43
C LEU A 107 -9.30 -3.23 5.58
N GLY A 108 -8.64 -4.07 6.38
CA GLY A 108 -7.19 -4.05 6.51
C GLY A 108 -6.49 -4.33 5.18
N ASP A 109 -6.97 -5.34 4.44
CA ASP A 109 -6.40 -5.70 3.15
C ASP A 109 -6.68 -4.66 2.07
N VAL A 110 -7.89 -4.06 2.06
CA VAL A 110 -8.20 -2.92 1.16
C VAL A 110 -7.25 -1.75 1.44
N ALA A 111 -7.01 -1.43 2.71
CA ALA A 111 -6.07 -0.38 3.07
C ALA A 111 -4.61 -0.74 2.67
N ARG A 112 -4.20 -2.02 2.79
CA ARG A 112 -2.89 -2.48 2.29
C ARG A 112 -2.76 -2.31 0.78
N LEU A 113 -3.81 -2.61 0.02
CA LEU A 113 -3.83 -2.40 -1.42
C LEU A 113 -3.66 -0.92 -1.77
N GLU A 114 -4.40 -0.01 -1.12
CA GLU A 114 -4.30 1.44 -1.36
C GLU A 114 -2.92 1.98 -0.94
N LEU A 115 -2.35 1.47 0.14
CA LEU A 115 -0.99 1.79 0.57
C LEU A 115 0.06 1.27 -0.42
N ALA A 116 -0.12 0.07 -0.95
CA ALA A 116 0.77 -0.52 -1.95
C ALA A 116 0.74 0.24 -3.28
N LEU A 117 -0.45 0.66 -3.75
CA LEU A 117 -0.60 1.55 -4.91
C LEU A 117 0.16 2.87 -4.70
N ARG A 118 0.05 3.47 -3.53
CA ARG A 118 0.78 4.71 -3.19
C ARG A 118 2.29 4.49 -3.13
N ARG A 119 2.77 3.36 -2.56
CA ARG A 119 4.21 3.01 -2.55
C ARG A 119 4.72 2.80 -3.97
N SER A 120 3.99 2.05 -4.79
CA SER A 120 4.30 1.83 -6.20
C SER A 120 4.40 3.13 -6.99
N TYR A 121 3.46 4.09 -6.75
CA TYR A 121 3.49 5.42 -7.38
C TYR A 121 4.76 6.20 -7.06
N HIS A 122 5.24 6.12 -5.81
CA HIS A 122 6.41 6.86 -5.33
C HIS A 122 7.73 6.06 -5.41
N ALA A 123 7.68 4.82 -5.88
CA ALA A 123 8.87 4.00 -6.05
C ALA A 123 9.81 4.58 -7.12
N ALA A 124 11.09 4.27 -7.02
CA ALA A 124 12.08 4.69 -8.01
C ALA A 124 11.68 4.20 -9.42
N ASP A 125 11.99 5.01 -10.42
CA ASP A 125 11.80 4.62 -11.82
C ASP A 125 12.83 3.56 -12.23
N ALA A 126 12.39 2.64 -13.10
CA ALA A 126 13.24 1.62 -13.68
C ALA A 126 12.83 1.41 -15.16
N ALA A 127 13.80 1.24 -16.03
CA ALA A 127 13.53 0.95 -17.42
C ALA A 127 13.06 -0.50 -17.57
N PRO A 128 11.93 -0.76 -18.26
CA PRO A 128 11.49 -2.11 -18.54
C PRO A 128 12.50 -2.87 -19.42
N LEU A 129 12.63 -4.16 -19.18
CA LEU A 129 13.39 -5.06 -20.03
C LEU A 129 12.72 -5.12 -21.42
N ASP A 130 13.53 -5.05 -22.48
CA ASP A 130 13.03 -5.26 -23.85
C ASP A 130 12.47 -6.69 -23.95
N PRO A 131 11.19 -6.87 -24.35
CA PRO A 131 10.61 -8.20 -24.54
C PRO A 131 11.37 -9.10 -25.52
N ALA A 132 12.10 -8.53 -26.49
CA ALA A 132 12.96 -9.29 -27.40
C ALA A 132 14.06 -10.05 -26.65
N THR A 133 14.62 -9.47 -25.58
CA THR A 133 15.63 -10.11 -24.73
C THR A 133 15.13 -11.41 -24.10
N LEU A 134 13.82 -11.50 -23.80
CA LEU A 134 13.22 -12.73 -23.27
C LEU A 134 13.11 -13.80 -24.36
N GLY A 135 12.83 -13.40 -25.61
CA GLY A 135 12.79 -14.29 -26.77
C GLY A 135 14.15 -14.89 -27.13
N ASP A 136 15.22 -14.19 -26.78
CA ASP A 136 16.60 -14.62 -27.05
C ASP A 136 17.14 -15.62 -26.00
N ILE A 137 16.42 -15.87 -24.92
CA ILE A 137 16.84 -16.85 -23.89
C ILE A 137 16.71 -18.27 -24.45
N PRO A 138 17.83 -19.03 -24.52
CA PRO A 138 17.77 -20.42 -24.96
C PRO A 138 16.83 -21.24 -24.07
N PRO A 139 15.98 -22.13 -24.63
CA PRO A 139 15.04 -22.94 -23.84
C PRO A 139 15.69 -23.71 -22.67
N ALA A 140 16.91 -24.20 -22.86
CA ALA A 140 17.66 -24.89 -21.82
C ALA A 140 18.09 -24.01 -20.64
N ARG A 141 18.03 -22.67 -20.77
CA ARG A 141 18.37 -21.72 -19.71
C ARG A 141 17.15 -21.05 -19.06
N LEU A 142 15.96 -21.23 -19.62
CA LEU A 142 14.74 -20.57 -19.12
C LEU A 142 14.48 -20.86 -17.63
N ASP A 143 14.56 -22.13 -17.23
CA ASP A 143 14.31 -22.54 -15.83
C ASP A 143 15.33 -21.95 -14.85
N ALA A 144 16.56 -21.74 -15.30
CA ALA A 144 17.62 -21.15 -14.49
C ALA A 144 17.61 -19.61 -14.50
N THR A 145 16.81 -18.99 -15.38
CA THR A 145 16.76 -17.52 -15.52
C THR A 145 16.23 -16.86 -14.26
N THR A 146 16.91 -15.82 -13.81
CA THR A 146 16.51 -14.99 -12.68
C THR A 146 16.27 -13.55 -13.16
N PHE A 147 15.19 -12.95 -12.68
CA PHE A 147 14.79 -11.58 -13.08
C PHE A 147 15.12 -10.55 -12.00
N THR A 148 15.40 -9.33 -12.44
CA THR A 148 15.33 -8.15 -11.60
C THR A 148 13.96 -7.51 -11.79
N LEU A 149 13.22 -7.30 -10.69
CA LEU A 149 11.92 -6.65 -10.73
C LEU A 149 12.03 -5.14 -10.48
N ALA A 150 11.10 -4.39 -11.07
CA ALA A 150 10.99 -2.95 -10.84
C ALA A 150 10.67 -2.67 -9.36
N PRO A 151 11.22 -1.59 -8.77
CA PRO A 151 10.92 -1.20 -7.38
C PRO A 151 9.44 -0.92 -7.13
N ALA A 152 8.68 -0.66 -8.19
CA ALA A 152 7.25 -0.37 -8.14
C ALA A 152 6.36 -1.62 -8.03
N VAL A 153 6.93 -2.83 -8.13
CA VAL A 153 6.17 -4.09 -8.03
C VAL A 153 5.81 -4.37 -6.58
N GLU A 154 4.52 -4.58 -6.35
CA GLU A 154 3.98 -4.96 -5.04
C GLU A 154 3.04 -6.16 -5.20
N LEU A 155 3.00 -7.01 -4.20
CA LEU A 155 2.14 -8.19 -4.14
C LEU A 155 1.34 -8.18 -2.84
N ILE A 156 0.03 -8.34 -2.94
CA ILE A 156 -0.86 -8.50 -1.78
C ILE A 156 -1.54 -9.86 -1.88
N ARG A 157 -1.41 -10.68 -0.86
CA ARG A 157 -2.18 -11.91 -0.69
C ARG A 157 -3.36 -11.64 0.24
N SER A 158 -4.55 -12.13 -0.14
CA SER A 158 -5.76 -11.88 0.64
C SER A 158 -6.73 -13.05 0.58
N PRO A 159 -7.35 -13.45 1.71
CA PRO A 159 -8.44 -14.41 1.74
C PRO A 159 -9.76 -13.83 1.24
N TRP A 160 -9.81 -12.53 0.96
CA TRP A 160 -11.00 -11.80 0.52
C TRP A 160 -10.99 -11.58 -0.99
N PRO A 161 -12.12 -11.29 -1.62
CA PRO A 161 -12.20 -10.82 -3.01
C PRO A 161 -11.67 -9.39 -3.13
N LEU A 162 -10.39 -9.21 -2.80
CA LEU A 162 -9.78 -7.92 -2.53
C LEU A 162 -9.90 -6.93 -3.68
N HIS A 163 -9.50 -7.33 -4.89
CA HIS A 163 -9.58 -6.49 -6.07
C HIS A 163 -11.04 -6.13 -6.41
N ALA A 164 -11.95 -7.10 -6.31
CA ALA A 164 -13.36 -6.87 -6.57
C ALA A 164 -14.00 -5.92 -5.55
N ILE A 165 -13.66 -6.04 -4.24
CA ILE A 165 -14.12 -5.10 -3.20
C ILE A 165 -13.60 -3.69 -3.45
N TRP A 166 -12.32 -3.56 -3.77
CA TRP A 166 -11.69 -2.27 -4.05
C TRP A 166 -12.32 -1.61 -5.28
N THR A 167 -12.51 -2.37 -6.37
CA THR A 167 -13.17 -1.89 -7.59
C THR A 167 -14.62 -1.49 -7.30
N TYR A 168 -15.37 -2.32 -6.57
CA TYR A 168 -16.75 -2.04 -6.19
C TYR A 168 -16.90 -0.74 -5.40
N ALA A 169 -15.92 -0.45 -4.53
CA ALA A 169 -15.92 0.80 -3.77
C ALA A 169 -15.68 2.03 -4.64
N LEU A 170 -14.85 1.92 -5.69
CA LEU A 170 -14.36 3.09 -6.42
C LEU A 170 -15.02 3.31 -7.77
N VAL A 171 -15.41 2.23 -8.46
CA VAL A 171 -15.96 2.30 -9.82
C VAL A 171 -17.47 2.17 -9.76
N PRO A 172 -18.23 3.18 -10.26
CA PRO A 172 -19.68 3.09 -10.35
C PRO A 172 -20.12 1.87 -11.18
N ASP A 173 -21.25 1.31 -10.83
CA ASP A 173 -21.90 0.19 -11.54
C ASP A 173 -21.04 -1.10 -11.60
N SER A 174 -19.99 -1.20 -10.79
CA SER A 174 -19.22 -2.44 -10.67
C SER A 174 -20.07 -3.57 -10.09
N PRO A 175 -19.85 -4.82 -10.53
CA PRO A 175 -20.57 -5.96 -10.00
C PRO A 175 -20.26 -6.18 -8.51
N LYS A 176 -21.24 -6.69 -7.77
CA LYS A 176 -21.04 -7.06 -6.37
C LYS A 176 -19.96 -8.14 -6.28
N PRO A 177 -18.97 -8.00 -5.36
CA PRO A 177 -17.89 -8.97 -5.19
C PRO A 177 -18.42 -10.38 -4.88
N ALA A 178 -17.96 -11.37 -5.63
CA ALA A 178 -18.20 -12.78 -5.31
C ALA A 178 -17.27 -13.20 -4.13
N PRO A 179 -17.69 -14.14 -3.26
CA PRO A 179 -16.89 -14.55 -2.10
C PRO A 179 -15.74 -15.49 -2.51
N GLN A 180 -14.79 -14.99 -3.29
CA GLN A 180 -13.62 -15.72 -3.77
C GLN A 180 -12.35 -14.94 -3.43
N ALA A 181 -11.39 -15.58 -2.75
CA ALA A 181 -10.09 -14.99 -2.43
C ALA A 181 -9.39 -14.46 -3.70
N GLN A 182 -8.76 -13.31 -3.59
CA GLN A 182 -8.03 -12.69 -4.70
C GLN A 182 -6.70 -12.14 -4.20
N ASP A 183 -5.61 -12.73 -4.68
CA ASP A 183 -4.30 -12.13 -4.62
C ASP A 183 -4.17 -11.05 -5.68
N VAL A 184 -3.45 -9.96 -5.39
CA VAL A 184 -3.36 -8.78 -6.26
C VAL A 184 -1.91 -8.45 -6.54
N LEU A 185 -1.57 -8.33 -7.81
CA LEU A 185 -0.31 -7.77 -8.31
C LEU A 185 -0.49 -6.28 -8.59
N ILE A 186 0.44 -5.47 -8.11
CA ILE A 186 0.56 -4.08 -8.50
C ILE A 186 1.81 -3.92 -9.33
N THR A 187 1.65 -3.31 -10.49
CA THR A 187 2.73 -2.93 -11.41
C THR A 187 2.57 -1.46 -11.79
N ARG A 188 3.59 -0.85 -12.40
CA ARG A 188 3.52 0.55 -12.82
C ARG A 188 3.96 0.69 -14.28
N PRO A 189 3.08 0.38 -15.25
CA PRO A 189 3.36 0.66 -16.66
C PRO A 189 3.36 2.18 -16.90
N GLY A 190 4.54 2.75 -17.14
CA GLY A 190 4.70 4.20 -17.21
C GLY A 190 4.73 4.85 -15.83
N PHE A 191 3.76 5.73 -15.51
CA PHE A 191 3.78 6.53 -14.28
C PHE A 191 2.69 6.14 -13.26
N ASP A 192 1.64 5.49 -13.71
CA ASP A 192 0.49 5.17 -12.86
C ASP A 192 0.48 3.69 -12.46
N PRO A 193 0.34 3.37 -11.17
CA PRO A 193 0.25 1.99 -10.72
C PRO A 193 -1.10 1.38 -11.11
N VAL A 194 -1.06 0.10 -11.47
CA VAL A 194 -2.22 -0.71 -11.84
C VAL A 194 -2.29 -1.93 -10.93
N ALA A 195 -3.45 -2.15 -10.32
CA ALA A 195 -3.76 -3.34 -9.54
C ALA A 195 -4.48 -4.37 -10.41
N GLN A 196 -4.04 -5.62 -10.40
CA GLN A 196 -4.61 -6.71 -11.18
C GLN A 196 -4.75 -7.97 -10.31
N PRO A 197 -5.92 -8.66 -10.35
CA PRO A 197 -6.08 -9.92 -9.64
C PRO A 197 -5.23 -11.00 -10.33
N LEU A 198 -4.63 -11.87 -9.51
CA LEU A 198 -3.84 -12.99 -9.98
C LEU A 198 -4.68 -14.26 -10.07
N PRO A 199 -4.44 -15.15 -11.04
CA PRO A 199 -5.01 -16.48 -11.07
C PRO A 199 -4.40 -17.36 -9.94
N PRO A 200 -5.02 -18.50 -9.62
CA PRO A 200 -4.46 -19.46 -8.66
C PRO A 200 -3.00 -19.82 -8.96
N GLY A 201 -2.14 -19.83 -7.93
CA GLY A 201 -0.69 -20.04 -8.05
C GLY A 201 0.11 -18.80 -8.45
N GLY A 202 -0.55 -17.75 -9.00
CA GLY A 202 0.13 -16.56 -9.49
C GLY A 202 0.86 -15.78 -8.39
N ALA A 203 0.30 -15.75 -7.19
CA ALA A 203 0.95 -15.10 -6.07
C ALA A 203 2.21 -15.83 -5.59
N ALA A 204 2.20 -17.16 -5.56
CA ALA A 204 3.39 -17.94 -5.24
C ALA A 204 4.49 -17.72 -6.27
N PHE A 205 4.13 -17.70 -7.55
CA PHE A 205 5.05 -17.40 -8.64
C PHE A 205 5.72 -16.03 -8.48
N VAL A 206 4.91 -14.98 -8.33
CA VAL A 206 5.41 -13.61 -8.18
C VAL A 206 6.22 -13.43 -6.90
N ALA A 207 5.78 -14.03 -5.77
CA ALA A 207 6.51 -14.00 -4.51
C ALA A 207 7.91 -14.62 -4.62
N ALA A 208 8.02 -15.77 -5.32
CA ALA A 208 9.30 -16.41 -5.58
C ALA A 208 10.21 -15.53 -6.44
N LEU A 209 9.68 -14.89 -7.50
CA LEU A 209 10.46 -13.95 -8.31
C LEU A 209 10.92 -12.73 -7.51
N ILE A 210 10.07 -12.17 -6.64
CA ILE A 210 10.44 -11.06 -5.73
C ILE A 210 11.58 -11.50 -4.80
N ALA A 211 11.54 -12.74 -4.31
CA ALA A 211 12.59 -13.31 -3.48
C ALA A 211 13.89 -13.63 -4.26
N GLY A 212 13.91 -13.43 -5.57
CA GLY A 212 15.07 -13.68 -6.43
C GLY A 212 15.24 -15.14 -6.87
N ALA A 213 14.19 -15.94 -6.77
CA ALA A 213 14.21 -17.31 -7.29
C ALA A 213 14.29 -17.33 -8.83
N SER A 214 14.78 -18.42 -9.38
CA SER A 214 14.76 -18.65 -10.83
C SER A 214 13.33 -18.89 -11.33
N LEU A 215 13.14 -18.77 -12.65
CA LEU A 215 11.86 -18.97 -13.30
C LEU A 215 11.29 -20.39 -13.03
N GLY A 216 12.13 -21.42 -13.10
CA GLY A 216 11.75 -22.80 -12.79
C GLY A 216 11.32 -22.97 -11.33
N ALA A 217 12.11 -22.43 -10.37
CA ALA A 217 11.76 -22.48 -8.95
C ALA A 217 10.47 -21.72 -8.64
N ALA A 218 10.22 -20.58 -9.30
CA ALA A 218 8.96 -19.84 -9.18
C ALA A 218 7.78 -20.64 -9.76
N HIS A 219 7.99 -21.33 -10.87
CA HIS A 219 6.98 -22.22 -11.46
C HIS A 219 6.63 -23.39 -10.54
N ASP A 220 7.64 -24.04 -9.96
CA ASP A 220 7.43 -25.14 -9.00
C ASP A 220 6.64 -24.67 -7.77
N ALA A 221 6.95 -23.47 -7.24
CA ALA A 221 6.21 -22.87 -6.13
C ALA A 221 4.73 -22.63 -6.49
N ALA A 222 4.46 -22.17 -7.71
CA ALA A 222 3.10 -21.95 -8.19
C ALA A 222 2.33 -23.28 -8.40
N LEU A 223 2.99 -24.31 -8.95
CA LEU A 223 2.40 -25.64 -9.12
C LEU A 223 2.05 -26.31 -7.80
N ALA A 224 2.82 -26.05 -6.74
CA ALA A 224 2.51 -26.53 -5.40
C ALA A 224 1.20 -25.96 -4.83
N GLU A 225 0.82 -24.72 -5.22
CA GLU A 225 -0.46 -24.12 -4.84
C GLU A 225 -1.59 -24.45 -5.84
N ALA A 226 -1.28 -24.57 -7.14
CA ALA A 226 -2.26 -24.78 -8.20
C ALA A 226 -1.68 -25.70 -9.30
N ALA A 227 -2.07 -26.96 -9.32
CA ALA A 227 -1.53 -27.98 -10.24
C ALA A 227 -1.71 -27.66 -11.75
N GLY A 228 -2.63 -26.75 -12.11
CA GLY A 228 -2.85 -26.31 -13.49
C GLY A 228 -2.29 -24.92 -13.79
N PHE A 229 -1.31 -24.44 -13.01
CA PHE A 229 -0.74 -23.12 -13.19
C PHE A 229 -0.03 -22.99 -14.54
N ASP A 230 -0.35 -21.90 -15.26
CA ASP A 230 0.31 -21.50 -16.50
C ASP A 230 1.08 -20.19 -16.28
N PRO A 231 2.42 -20.19 -16.35
CA PRO A 231 3.24 -19.00 -16.13
C PRO A 231 3.04 -17.93 -17.22
N SER A 232 2.54 -18.29 -18.42
CA SER A 232 2.44 -17.35 -19.55
C SER A 232 1.54 -16.16 -19.23
N THR A 233 0.44 -16.40 -18.53
CA THR A 233 -0.48 -15.33 -18.10
C THR A 233 0.22 -14.33 -17.19
N ILE A 234 0.97 -14.80 -16.17
CA ILE A 234 1.67 -13.92 -15.22
C ILE A 234 2.84 -13.21 -15.88
N LEU A 235 3.62 -13.90 -16.71
CA LEU A 235 4.69 -13.27 -17.46
C LEU A 235 4.15 -12.17 -18.37
N GLY A 236 3.00 -12.40 -19.03
CA GLY A 236 2.31 -11.37 -19.81
C GLY A 236 1.94 -10.15 -18.96
N LEU A 237 1.42 -10.32 -17.74
CA LEU A 237 1.12 -9.23 -16.81
C LEU A 237 2.38 -8.48 -16.37
N LEU A 238 3.47 -9.20 -16.05
CA LEU A 238 4.74 -8.60 -15.62
C LEU A 238 5.39 -7.79 -16.76
N ILE A 239 5.37 -8.32 -17.99
CA ILE A 239 5.89 -7.63 -19.17
C ILE A 239 5.06 -6.38 -19.46
N ALA A 240 3.73 -6.52 -19.58
CA ALA A 240 2.83 -5.40 -19.86
C ALA A 240 2.87 -4.34 -18.77
N GLY A 241 3.12 -4.74 -17.52
CA GLY A 241 3.25 -3.87 -16.35
C GLY A 241 4.62 -3.22 -16.20
N GLY A 242 5.58 -3.47 -17.10
CA GLY A 242 6.96 -2.96 -16.98
C GLY A 242 7.67 -3.47 -15.73
N ALA A 243 7.27 -4.62 -15.23
CA ALA A 243 7.73 -5.17 -13.95
C ALA A 243 9.11 -5.83 -14.02
N LEU A 244 9.52 -6.32 -15.20
CA LEU A 244 10.83 -6.92 -15.45
C LEU A 244 11.80 -5.84 -15.92
N THR A 245 12.95 -5.68 -15.25
CA THR A 245 13.93 -4.62 -15.56
C THR A 245 15.28 -5.16 -15.96
N GLY A 246 15.54 -6.43 -15.77
CA GLY A 246 16.80 -7.06 -16.15
C GLY A 246 16.80 -8.56 -15.89
N LEU A 247 17.81 -9.21 -16.45
CA LEU A 247 18.19 -10.58 -16.14
C LEU A 247 19.37 -10.52 -15.16
N LYS A 248 19.34 -11.35 -14.12
CA LYS A 248 20.53 -11.55 -13.28
C LYS A 248 21.34 -12.68 -13.93
N ASP A 249 22.50 -12.34 -14.48
CA ASP A 249 23.46 -13.35 -14.90
C ASP A 249 24.05 -14.02 -13.65
N GLU A 250 24.15 -15.36 -13.67
CA GLU A 250 24.84 -16.15 -12.62
C GLU A 250 26.35 -15.84 -12.53
N THR A 251 26.84 -14.80 -13.22
CA THR A 251 28.27 -14.52 -13.35
C THR A 251 28.66 -13.22 -12.64
N THR A 252 28.37 -13.10 -11.34
CA THR A 252 29.22 -12.24 -10.47
C THR A 252 29.19 -12.78 -9.06
N PRO A 253 30.34 -13.33 -8.57
CA PRO A 253 30.49 -13.75 -7.18
C PRO A 253 30.47 -12.57 -6.22
#